data_802451a61e405cf06c6b08f64ff26934
#
_entry.id   802451a61e405cf06c6b08f64ff26934
#
_cell.length_a   1.000
_cell.length_b   1.000
_cell.length_c   1.000
_cell.angle_alpha   90.00
_cell.angle_beta   90.00
_cell.angle_gamma   90.00
#
_symmetry.space_group_name_H-M   'P 1'
#
loop_
_entity.id
_entity.type
_entity.pdbx_description
1 polymer ?
#
loop_
_entity_poly.entity_id
_entity_poly.type
_entity_poly.pdbx_seq_one_letter_code
_entity_poly.pdbx_strand_id
1 'polypeptide(L)'
;MNVNIRTSPAEGLNASMNLYGLKTDSLALDTIYFNATQQPDKILFNSGVIANDKPFQEAFDITLNGDIGADKANATIEYLNGKKECGVNIGMVAGLQKGGISLHITPFDPILVYRKFTVNPDNYIYLRDDGRIMANLSIYDELRTGLSFYSTPDSTAQQDLTLSLTQINIGEFKRVIPYMPDIEGVINSEAHYVQTEDGMDQISLENNINQLRYNGIALGDWALSAVYLPKQTGEQHINGLIMQNDKEVISIEGSYFPAEEKEQKEDRIDARMALHHFPLEIANSFIPGKMAMLSGDIDGTMQMSGNASQPLMNGKINLDSVNVYVPQASLNLRFDNKPVEIKDSKLTFNRFKIFTKGKTPFTIDGDVDMADFSQMKMNLKMDANNFELLNAKQTKQSLVYGKLYVDFHSTLKGTPDNMNIRGNMNILGNSNFTYILQDSPLTVEDRLEETVTFTNFSDTTSAQRRVLPALSLGGIDMLMTLHIDEGVQCRVNMDEKGSNYMYFEECDCLSNILRKETSF
;
A
#
# COMPACT_ATOMS: atom_id res chain seq x y z
N MET A 1 15.78 -27.49 5.15
CA MET A 1 14.66 -27.73 6.09
C MET A 1 14.81 -29.12 6.67
N ASN A 2 14.82 -29.25 7.99
CA ASN A 2 14.86 -30.53 8.70
C ASN A 2 13.62 -30.67 9.55
N VAL A 3 12.88 -31.77 9.38
CA VAL A 3 11.69 -32.09 10.19
C VAL A 3 11.89 -33.47 10.80
N ASN A 4 11.70 -33.60 12.09
CA ASN A 4 11.77 -34.86 12.82
C ASN A 4 10.54 -34.95 13.74
N ILE A 5 9.72 -35.94 13.54
CA ILE A 5 8.55 -36.22 14.38
C ILE A 5 8.65 -37.67 14.84
N ARG A 6 8.65 -37.89 16.17
CA ARG A 6 8.67 -39.20 16.79
C ARG A 6 7.53 -39.29 17.79
N THR A 7 6.85 -40.40 17.77
CA THR A 7 5.84 -40.73 18.77
C THR A 7 5.99 -42.17 19.18
N SER A 8 5.98 -42.42 20.46
CA SER A 8 5.99 -43.76 21.02
C SER A 8 5.17 -43.82 22.30
N PRO A 9 4.59 -44.97 22.68
CA PRO A 9 3.86 -45.12 23.94
C PRO A 9 4.71 -44.81 25.19
N ALA A 10 6.05 -44.97 25.11
CA ALA A 10 6.96 -44.79 26.24
C ALA A 10 7.48 -43.38 26.34
N GLU A 11 7.69 -42.68 25.22
CA GLU A 11 8.36 -41.36 25.15
C GLU A 11 7.38 -40.23 24.78
N GLY A 12 6.14 -40.56 24.41
CA GLY A 12 5.17 -39.59 23.95
C GLY A 12 5.50 -38.97 22.59
N LEU A 13 4.98 -37.76 22.35
CA LEU A 13 5.24 -36.96 21.14
C LEU A 13 6.50 -36.12 21.32
N ASN A 14 7.45 -36.27 20.39
CA ASN A 14 8.59 -35.37 20.21
C ASN A 14 8.65 -34.91 18.76
N ALA A 15 8.53 -33.61 18.53
CA ALA A 15 8.58 -33.00 17.21
C ALA A 15 9.62 -31.88 17.18
N SER A 16 10.42 -31.83 16.13
CA SER A 16 11.32 -30.70 15.87
C SER A 16 11.32 -30.35 14.38
N MET A 17 11.35 -29.06 14.11
CA MET A 17 11.48 -28.49 12.77
C MET A 17 12.52 -27.39 12.79
N ASN A 18 13.43 -27.38 11.83
CA ASN A 18 14.40 -26.33 11.62
C ASN A 18 14.43 -25.96 10.15
N LEU A 19 14.29 -24.66 9.87
CA LEU A 19 14.45 -24.06 8.54
C LEU A 19 15.60 -23.05 8.62
N TYR A 20 16.54 -23.14 7.69
CA TYR A 20 17.72 -22.28 7.67
C TYR A 20 17.78 -21.43 6.40
N GLY A 21 18.22 -20.18 6.56
CA GLY A 21 18.59 -19.31 5.45
C GLY A 21 17.44 -18.86 4.56
N LEU A 22 16.27 -18.56 5.12
CA LEU A 22 15.18 -17.95 4.36
C LEU A 22 15.54 -16.50 4.01
N LYS A 23 15.52 -16.17 2.72
CA LYS A 23 15.88 -14.83 2.22
C LYS A 23 14.82 -14.32 1.25
N THR A 24 14.53 -13.04 1.38
CA THR A 24 13.81 -12.21 0.41
C THR A 24 14.67 -10.99 0.07
N ASP A 25 14.21 -10.08 -0.79
CA ASP A 25 14.97 -8.88 -1.18
C ASP A 25 15.30 -7.96 0.01
N SER A 26 14.49 -8.01 1.07
CA SER A 26 14.62 -7.13 2.24
C SER A 26 14.74 -7.88 3.57
N LEU A 27 14.60 -9.21 3.60
CA LEU A 27 14.55 -10.02 4.82
C LEU A 27 15.47 -11.24 4.72
N ALA A 28 16.29 -11.46 5.75
CA ALA A 28 17.09 -12.66 5.90
C ALA A 28 16.91 -13.25 7.30
N LEU A 29 16.27 -14.42 7.37
CA LEU A 29 16.11 -15.21 8.59
C LEU A 29 17.11 -16.35 8.57
N ASP A 30 18.03 -16.37 9.55
CA ASP A 30 19.08 -17.36 9.60
C ASP A 30 18.55 -18.72 10.08
N THR A 31 17.62 -18.68 11.04
CA THR A 31 17.00 -19.91 11.58
C THR A 31 15.56 -19.64 11.99
N ILE A 32 14.67 -20.55 11.58
CA ILE A 32 13.34 -20.68 12.13
C ILE A 32 13.24 -22.07 12.73
N TYR A 33 12.86 -22.17 13.99
CA TYR A 33 12.77 -23.45 14.67
C TYR A 33 11.44 -23.62 15.40
N PHE A 34 11.04 -24.88 15.54
CA PHE A 34 9.90 -25.30 16.36
C PHE A 34 10.24 -26.63 17.03
N ASN A 35 10.04 -26.72 18.33
CA ASN A 35 10.19 -27.94 19.10
C ASN A 35 8.95 -28.18 19.95
N ALA A 36 8.47 -29.41 20.03
CA ALA A 36 7.40 -29.81 20.91
C ALA A 36 7.77 -31.13 21.58
N THR A 37 7.56 -31.21 22.88
CA THR A 37 7.85 -32.40 23.68
C THR A 37 6.70 -32.69 24.61
N GLN A 38 6.17 -33.90 24.54
CA GLN A 38 5.12 -34.36 25.42
C GLN A 38 5.72 -34.74 26.79
N GLN A 39 5.07 -34.23 27.84
CA GLN A 39 5.24 -34.65 29.23
C GLN A 39 3.98 -35.44 29.68
N PRO A 40 3.98 -36.04 30.85
CA PRO A 40 2.85 -36.87 31.29
C PRO A 40 1.48 -36.14 31.32
N ASP A 41 1.50 -34.85 31.61
CA ASP A 41 0.32 -33.99 31.79
C ASP A 41 0.18 -32.85 30.78
N LYS A 42 1.20 -32.61 29.96
CA LYS A 42 1.22 -31.48 29.00
C LYS A 42 2.19 -31.66 27.84
N ILE A 43 2.03 -30.84 26.83
CA ILE A 43 2.97 -30.68 25.74
C ILE A 43 3.69 -29.33 25.92
N LEU A 44 5.00 -29.36 26.07
CA LEU A 44 5.84 -28.15 26.02
C LEU A 44 6.14 -27.83 24.55
N PHE A 45 6.08 -26.56 24.19
CA PHE A 45 6.55 -26.10 22.89
C PHE A 45 7.48 -24.90 23.02
N ASN A 46 8.44 -24.85 22.12
CA ASN A 46 9.37 -23.73 21.96
C ASN A 46 9.58 -23.50 20.46
N SER A 47 9.34 -22.29 20.03
CA SER A 47 9.49 -21.88 18.62
C SER A 47 10.23 -20.54 18.57
N GLY A 48 10.90 -20.27 17.48
CA GLY A 48 11.52 -18.96 17.33
C GLY A 48 12.11 -18.70 15.95
N VAL A 49 12.51 -17.45 15.79
CA VAL A 49 13.16 -16.90 14.62
C VAL A 49 14.44 -16.20 15.08
N ILE A 50 15.55 -16.53 14.44
CA ILE A 50 16.86 -15.89 14.68
C ILE A 50 17.29 -15.21 13.39
N ALA A 51 17.58 -13.93 13.46
CA ALA A 51 18.14 -13.14 12.38
C ALA A 51 19.39 -12.41 12.85
N ASN A 52 20.51 -12.65 12.19
CA ASN A 52 21.79 -11.99 12.46
C ASN A 52 21.92 -10.66 11.70
N ASP A 53 22.87 -9.84 12.12
CA ASP A 53 23.20 -8.58 11.43
C ASP A 53 23.53 -8.82 9.96
N LYS A 54 22.95 -7.96 9.12
CA LYS A 54 23.23 -7.86 7.68
C LYS A 54 23.35 -6.37 7.32
N PRO A 55 23.94 -5.99 6.19
CA PRO A 55 24.03 -4.59 5.79
C PRO A 55 22.68 -3.84 5.70
N PHE A 56 21.57 -4.58 5.54
CA PHE A 56 20.22 -4.06 5.38
C PHE A 56 19.29 -4.40 6.56
N GLN A 57 19.78 -5.09 7.61
CA GLN A 57 18.96 -5.63 8.69
C GLN A 57 19.76 -5.74 9.98
N GLU A 58 19.23 -5.22 11.08
CA GLU A 58 19.74 -5.44 12.43
C GLU A 58 19.40 -6.86 12.93
N ALA A 59 20.24 -7.42 13.81
CA ALA A 59 19.95 -8.71 14.42
C ALA A 59 18.73 -8.64 15.33
N PHE A 60 17.97 -9.73 15.37
CA PHE A 60 16.89 -9.92 16.33
C PHE A 60 16.61 -11.40 16.59
N ASP A 61 16.05 -11.68 17.75
CA ASP A 61 15.53 -12.98 18.14
C ASP A 61 14.06 -12.82 18.53
N ILE A 62 13.19 -13.68 18.01
CA ILE A 62 11.81 -13.82 18.46
C ILE A 62 11.65 -15.23 19.00
N THR A 63 11.12 -15.38 20.21
CA THR A 63 10.80 -16.68 20.78
C THR A 63 9.35 -16.75 21.20
N LEU A 64 8.73 -17.90 20.99
CA LEU A 64 7.40 -18.25 21.50
C LEU A 64 7.51 -19.54 22.30
N ASN A 65 7.33 -19.42 23.60
CA ASN A 65 7.41 -20.52 24.54
C ASN A 65 6.06 -20.78 25.18
N GLY A 66 5.74 -22.02 25.44
CA GLY A 66 4.49 -22.32 26.14
C GLY A 66 4.29 -23.81 26.42
N ASP A 67 3.14 -24.09 26.99
CA ASP A 67 2.68 -25.44 27.21
C ASP A 67 1.16 -25.56 27.00
N ILE A 68 0.72 -26.76 26.68
CA ILE A 68 -0.68 -27.13 26.48
C ILE A 68 -0.95 -28.38 27.31
N GLY A 69 -1.79 -28.24 28.33
CA GLY A 69 -2.34 -29.32 29.15
C GLY A 69 -3.76 -29.67 28.75
N ALA A 70 -4.43 -30.49 29.56
CA ALA A 70 -5.80 -30.95 29.31
C ALA A 70 -6.84 -29.81 29.44
N ASP A 71 -6.64 -28.90 30.39
CA ASP A 71 -7.57 -27.83 30.75
C ASP A 71 -6.94 -26.42 30.75
N LYS A 72 -5.65 -26.35 30.50
CA LYS A 72 -4.89 -25.10 30.55
C LYS A 72 -3.81 -25.06 29.47
N ALA A 73 -3.66 -23.92 28.84
CA ALA A 73 -2.53 -23.61 27.95
C ALA A 73 -1.94 -22.27 28.32
N ASN A 74 -0.63 -22.12 28.13
CA ASN A 74 0.02 -20.83 28.21
C ASN A 74 0.99 -20.64 27.05
N ALA A 75 1.18 -19.38 26.66
CA ALA A 75 2.14 -19.00 25.64
C ALA A 75 2.73 -17.62 25.98
N THR A 76 4.03 -17.45 25.79
CA THR A 76 4.73 -16.18 25.97
C THR A 76 5.58 -15.91 24.75
N ILE A 77 5.44 -14.72 24.18
CA ILE A 77 6.28 -14.21 23.09
C ILE A 77 7.30 -13.23 23.68
N GLU A 78 8.54 -13.37 23.23
CA GLU A 78 9.62 -12.46 23.55
C GLU A 78 10.34 -12.04 22.26
N TYR A 79 10.64 -10.74 22.15
CA TYR A 79 11.48 -10.16 21.11
C TYR A 79 12.70 -9.52 21.75
N LEU A 80 13.89 -9.90 21.30
CA LEU A 80 15.16 -9.31 21.68
C LEU A 80 15.84 -8.70 20.46
N ASN A 81 16.36 -7.48 20.56
CA ASN A 81 17.19 -6.88 19.52
C ASN A 81 18.61 -7.46 19.52
N GLY A 82 19.47 -7.02 18.59
CA GLY A 82 20.86 -7.47 18.48
C GLY A 82 21.72 -7.21 19.72
N LYS A 83 21.32 -6.26 20.57
CA LYS A 83 21.96 -5.97 21.86
C LYS A 83 21.37 -6.78 23.03
N LYS A 84 20.45 -7.70 22.74
CA LYS A 84 19.70 -8.48 23.73
C LYS A 84 18.81 -7.65 24.66
N GLU A 85 18.41 -6.45 24.23
CA GLU A 85 17.42 -5.66 24.92
C GLU A 85 16.02 -6.18 24.57
N CYS A 86 15.18 -6.33 25.59
CA CYS A 86 13.83 -6.85 25.45
C CYS A 86 12.88 -5.77 24.86
N GLY A 87 12.42 -5.97 23.65
CA GLY A 87 11.48 -5.09 22.98
C GLY A 87 10.01 -5.52 23.14
N VAL A 88 9.76 -6.82 23.29
CA VAL A 88 8.43 -7.37 23.59
C VAL A 88 8.59 -8.53 24.55
N ASN A 89 7.77 -8.56 25.59
CA ASN A 89 7.57 -9.73 26.46
C ASN A 89 6.14 -9.69 26.98
N ILE A 90 5.30 -10.52 26.40
CA ILE A 90 3.88 -10.65 26.75
C ILE A 90 3.45 -12.09 26.57
N GLY A 91 2.56 -12.55 27.42
CA GLY A 91 2.03 -13.88 27.35
C GLY A 91 0.53 -13.92 27.63
N MET A 92 -0.03 -15.09 27.42
CA MET A 92 -1.44 -15.38 27.63
C MET A 92 -1.60 -16.76 28.27
N VAL A 93 -2.52 -16.85 29.20
CA VAL A 93 -2.94 -18.09 29.82
C VAL A 93 -4.39 -18.34 29.42
N ALA A 94 -4.64 -19.47 28.78
CA ALA A 94 -5.97 -19.98 28.48
C ALA A 94 -6.35 -21.09 29.46
N GLY A 95 -7.58 -21.08 29.94
CA GLY A 95 -8.10 -22.12 30.83
C GLY A 95 -9.52 -22.55 30.42
N LEU A 96 -9.76 -23.85 30.35
CA LEU A 96 -11.11 -24.39 30.18
C LEU A 96 -11.89 -24.20 31.49
N GLN A 97 -13.06 -23.60 31.38
CA GLN A 97 -14.00 -23.41 32.48
C GLN A 97 -15.35 -24.03 32.11
N LYS A 98 -16.20 -24.23 33.10
CA LYS A 98 -17.58 -24.69 32.82
C LYS A 98 -18.30 -23.63 31.99
N GLY A 99 -18.58 -23.96 30.72
CA GLY A 99 -19.31 -23.09 29.78
C GLY A 99 -18.46 -22.22 28.90
N GLY A 100 -17.11 -22.49 28.79
CA GLY A 100 -16.28 -21.78 27.84
C GLY A 100 -14.79 -21.78 28.15
N ILE A 101 -14.06 -20.85 27.54
CA ILE A 101 -12.61 -20.66 27.68
C ILE A 101 -12.34 -19.28 28.23
N SER A 102 -11.53 -19.21 29.30
CA SER A 102 -11.03 -17.95 29.87
C SER A 102 -9.60 -17.71 29.43
N LEU A 103 -9.32 -16.51 28.94
CA LEU A 103 -8.00 -16.02 28.56
C LEU A 103 -7.57 -14.91 29.51
N HIS A 104 -6.31 -14.92 29.94
CA HIS A 104 -5.69 -13.90 30.79
C HIS A 104 -4.35 -13.49 30.22
N ILE A 105 -4.08 -12.19 30.21
CA ILE A 105 -2.76 -11.66 29.81
C ILE A 105 -1.82 -11.71 31.00
N THR A 106 -0.59 -12.16 30.74
CA THR A 106 0.50 -12.25 31.72
C THR A 106 1.84 -11.87 31.06
N PRO A 107 2.87 -11.42 31.83
CA PRO A 107 2.78 -10.95 33.22
C PRO A 107 1.91 -9.70 33.34
N PHE A 108 1.66 -9.22 34.55
CA PHE A 108 0.91 -7.97 34.77
C PHE A 108 1.69 -6.71 34.41
N ASP A 109 2.99 -6.83 34.15
CA ASP A 109 3.92 -5.79 33.71
C ASP A 109 4.61 -6.19 32.39
N PRO A 110 3.86 -6.42 31.29
CA PRO A 110 4.44 -6.79 30.01
C PRO A 110 5.31 -5.67 29.45
N ILE A 111 6.27 -6.07 28.62
CA ILE A 111 7.08 -5.13 27.83
C ILE A 111 6.51 -5.12 26.40
N LEU A 112 6.17 -3.95 25.90
CA LEU A 112 5.75 -3.72 24.51
C LEU A 112 6.57 -2.55 23.96
N VAL A 113 7.21 -2.74 22.81
CA VAL A 113 8.01 -1.71 22.12
C VAL A 113 9.04 -1.06 23.07
N TYR A 114 9.77 -1.89 23.84
CA TYR A 114 10.79 -1.49 24.85
C TYR A 114 10.24 -0.64 26.02
N ARG A 115 8.92 -0.60 26.23
CA ARG A 115 8.29 0.11 27.34
C ARG A 115 7.54 -0.88 28.22
N LYS A 116 7.51 -0.58 29.52
CA LYS A 116 6.69 -1.34 30.48
C LYS A 116 5.25 -0.85 30.41
N PHE A 117 4.34 -1.80 30.34
CA PHE A 117 2.90 -1.58 30.45
C PHE A 117 2.40 -2.23 31.73
N THR A 118 1.21 -1.86 32.13
CA THR A 118 0.51 -2.47 33.27
C THR A 118 -0.80 -3.06 32.76
N VAL A 119 -1.06 -4.30 33.09
CA VAL A 119 -2.33 -4.99 32.83
C VAL A 119 -3.16 -5.00 34.10
N ASN A 120 -4.46 -4.76 34.01
CA ASN A 120 -5.33 -4.88 35.18
C ASN A 120 -5.24 -6.31 35.76
N PRO A 121 -5.10 -6.46 37.10
CA PRO A 121 -4.90 -7.78 37.72
C PRO A 121 -6.06 -8.76 37.54
N ASP A 122 -7.26 -8.22 37.36
CA ASP A 122 -8.51 -8.95 37.11
C ASP A 122 -8.85 -9.06 35.62
N ASN A 123 -7.83 -8.96 34.73
CA ASN A 123 -8.04 -9.04 33.31
C ASN A 123 -8.57 -10.41 32.89
N TYR A 124 -9.49 -10.42 31.96
CA TYR A 124 -9.95 -11.63 31.30
C TYR A 124 -10.61 -11.33 29.94
N ILE A 125 -10.60 -12.34 29.08
CA ILE A 125 -11.48 -12.48 27.94
C ILE A 125 -12.08 -13.86 28.04
N TYR A 126 -13.38 -13.94 28.25
CA TYR A 126 -14.11 -15.19 28.42
C TYR A 126 -14.97 -15.47 27.20
N LEU A 127 -14.62 -16.52 26.47
CA LEU A 127 -15.33 -17.02 25.31
C LEU A 127 -16.30 -18.08 25.75
N ARG A 128 -17.57 -17.78 25.79
CA ARG A 128 -18.63 -18.72 26.23
C ARG A 128 -18.97 -19.70 25.14
N ASP A 129 -19.47 -20.89 25.54
CA ASP A 129 -19.95 -21.94 24.61
C ASP A 129 -21.15 -21.50 23.76
N ASP A 130 -21.93 -20.50 24.22
CA ASP A 130 -23.03 -19.88 23.48
C ASP A 130 -22.60 -18.80 22.47
N GLY A 131 -21.28 -18.60 22.29
CA GLY A 131 -20.69 -17.62 21.38
C GLY A 131 -20.52 -16.22 21.96
N ARG A 132 -20.98 -15.96 23.18
CA ARG A 132 -20.81 -14.66 23.83
C ARG A 132 -19.39 -14.46 24.32
N ILE A 133 -18.93 -13.21 24.25
CA ILE A 133 -17.63 -12.75 24.74
C ILE A 133 -17.87 -11.83 25.94
N MET A 134 -17.23 -12.13 27.05
CA MET A 134 -17.12 -11.21 28.18
C MET A 134 -15.66 -10.80 28.34
N ALA A 135 -15.41 -9.53 28.46
CA ALA A 135 -14.04 -9.04 28.53
C ALA A 135 -13.89 -7.94 29.58
N ASN A 136 -12.73 -7.93 30.22
CA ASN A 136 -12.25 -6.87 31.10
C ASN A 136 -10.72 -6.84 30.98
N LEU A 137 -10.21 -6.21 29.93
CA LEU A 137 -8.78 -6.11 29.66
C LEU A 137 -8.40 -4.65 29.47
N SER A 138 -7.40 -4.21 30.20
CA SER A 138 -6.73 -2.93 29.96
C SER A 138 -5.23 -3.10 30.06
N ILE A 139 -4.50 -2.55 29.11
CA ILE A 139 -3.04 -2.58 29.01
C ILE A 139 -2.58 -1.16 28.72
N TYR A 140 -1.97 -0.49 29.69
CA TYR A 140 -1.53 0.89 29.57
C TYR A 140 -0.14 1.11 30.15
N ASP A 141 0.63 2.01 29.55
CA ASP A 141 1.86 2.52 30.13
C ASP A 141 1.60 3.74 31.05
N GLU A 142 2.66 4.28 31.63
CA GLU A 142 2.60 5.46 32.52
C GLU A 142 2.06 6.72 31.82
N LEU A 143 2.20 6.80 30.48
CA LEU A 143 1.72 7.91 29.65
C LEU A 143 0.28 7.73 29.17
N ARG A 144 -0.39 6.67 29.61
CA ARG A 144 -1.71 6.25 29.16
C ARG A 144 -1.76 5.83 27.68
N THR A 145 -0.64 5.41 27.12
CA THR A 145 -0.60 4.73 25.82
C THR A 145 -1.02 3.28 26.02
N GLY A 146 -1.95 2.78 25.21
CA GLY A 146 -2.34 1.37 25.35
C GLY A 146 -3.68 1.04 24.72
N LEU A 147 -4.27 -0.03 25.21
CA LEU A 147 -5.56 -0.53 24.75
C LEU A 147 -6.45 -0.95 25.92
N SER A 148 -7.76 -0.90 25.69
CA SER A 148 -8.74 -1.58 26.52
C SER A 148 -9.73 -2.36 25.65
N PHE A 149 -10.14 -3.50 26.16
CA PHE A 149 -11.18 -4.34 25.57
C PHE A 149 -12.12 -4.83 26.67
N TYR A 150 -13.38 -4.41 26.62
CA TYR A 150 -14.33 -4.72 27.68
C TYR A 150 -15.73 -4.96 27.13
N SER A 151 -16.50 -5.74 27.87
CA SER A 151 -17.96 -5.89 27.70
C SER A 151 -18.70 -4.99 28.68
N THR A 152 -19.83 -4.41 28.25
CA THR A 152 -20.67 -3.58 29.11
C THR A 152 -21.52 -4.46 30.02
N PRO A 153 -21.31 -4.43 31.36
CA PRO A 153 -21.91 -5.43 32.27
C PRO A 153 -23.44 -5.37 32.34
N ASP A 154 -24.02 -4.18 32.24
CA ASP A 154 -25.46 -3.95 32.42
C ASP A 154 -26.19 -3.74 31.09
N SER A 155 -25.56 -4.11 29.97
CA SER A 155 -26.20 -4.01 28.65
C SER A 155 -27.35 -5.01 28.52
N THR A 156 -28.49 -4.56 28.00
CA THR A 156 -29.63 -5.42 27.65
C THR A 156 -29.39 -6.18 26.33
N ALA A 157 -28.35 -5.81 25.58
CA ALA A 157 -27.95 -6.47 24.34
C ALA A 157 -27.45 -7.91 24.61
N GLN A 158 -27.53 -8.77 23.59
CA GLN A 158 -26.92 -10.10 23.66
C GLN A 158 -25.40 -10.03 23.77
N GLN A 159 -24.79 -9.07 23.07
CA GLN A 159 -23.37 -8.78 23.10
C GLN A 159 -23.18 -7.27 23.07
N ASP A 160 -22.21 -6.77 23.83
CA ASP A 160 -21.86 -5.35 23.87
C ASP A 160 -20.35 -5.26 24.21
N LEU A 161 -19.54 -4.93 23.21
CA LEU A 161 -18.08 -4.96 23.29
C LEU A 161 -17.49 -3.63 22.82
N THR A 162 -16.55 -3.12 23.57
CA THR A 162 -15.77 -1.93 23.17
C THR A 162 -14.28 -2.26 23.14
N LEU A 163 -13.62 -1.93 22.04
CA LEU A 163 -12.18 -1.94 21.89
C LEU A 163 -11.69 -0.49 21.70
N SER A 164 -10.84 -0.02 22.60
CA SER A 164 -10.24 1.31 22.50
C SER A 164 -8.73 1.22 22.39
N LEU A 165 -8.15 1.99 21.49
CA LEU A 165 -6.70 2.24 21.35
C LEU A 165 -6.43 3.69 21.73
N THR A 166 -5.48 3.94 22.61
CA THR A 166 -5.18 5.27 23.12
C THR A 166 -3.72 5.62 22.88
N GLN A 167 -3.46 6.72 22.19
CA GLN A 167 -2.12 7.30 21.98
C GLN A 167 -1.11 6.31 21.39
N ILE A 168 -1.54 5.40 20.51
CA ILE A 168 -0.66 4.40 19.89
C ILE A 168 0.21 5.08 18.82
N ASN A 169 1.51 5.21 19.11
CA ASN A 169 2.49 5.72 18.16
C ASN A 169 2.91 4.61 17.18
N ILE A 170 2.45 4.70 15.92
CA ILE A 170 2.70 3.69 14.90
C ILE A 170 4.21 3.56 14.62
N GLY A 171 4.92 4.67 14.55
CA GLY A 171 6.35 4.69 14.21
C GLY A 171 7.25 3.92 15.18
N GLU A 172 6.82 3.78 16.44
CA GLU A 172 7.59 3.01 17.42
C GLU A 172 7.63 1.52 17.10
N PHE A 173 6.62 0.98 16.43
CA PHE A 173 6.56 -0.45 16.09
C PHE A 173 7.66 -0.88 15.11
N LYS A 174 8.26 0.03 14.34
CA LYS A 174 9.44 -0.26 13.52
C LYS A 174 10.59 -0.87 14.31
N ARG A 175 10.68 -0.59 15.61
CA ARG A 175 11.74 -1.07 16.49
C ARG A 175 11.60 -2.56 16.82
N VAL A 176 10.42 -3.13 16.65
CA VAL A 176 10.09 -4.54 16.97
C VAL A 176 9.47 -5.32 15.82
N ILE A 177 8.99 -4.62 14.77
CA ILE A 177 8.49 -5.24 13.54
C ILE A 177 9.50 -4.94 12.43
N PRO A 178 10.41 -5.87 12.11
CA PRO A 178 11.29 -5.74 10.97
C PRO A 178 10.46 -5.55 9.68
N TYR A 179 10.83 -4.63 8.80
CA TYR A 179 10.16 -4.37 7.52
C TYR A 179 8.81 -3.65 7.58
N MET A 180 8.47 -3.09 8.70
CA MET A 180 7.34 -2.17 8.74
C MET A 180 7.61 -1.03 7.75
N PRO A 181 6.63 -0.67 6.89
CA PRO A 181 6.74 0.50 6.01
C PRO A 181 7.10 1.75 6.80
N ASP A 182 7.68 2.75 6.12
CA ASP A 182 7.98 4.04 6.74
C ASP A 182 6.70 4.82 7.01
N ILE A 183 5.99 4.43 8.07
CA ILE A 183 4.74 5.02 8.54
C ILE A 183 4.91 5.54 9.97
N GLU A 184 4.44 6.75 10.21
CA GLU A 184 4.44 7.42 11.51
C GLU A 184 3.08 8.06 11.75
N GLY A 185 2.71 8.24 12.99
CA GLY A 185 1.45 8.86 13.42
C GLY A 185 1.02 8.33 14.78
N VAL A 186 0.06 9.01 15.39
CA VAL A 186 -0.52 8.62 16.68
C VAL A 186 -1.98 8.25 16.49
N ILE A 187 -2.32 6.99 16.74
CA ILE A 187 -3.68 6.46 16.63
C ILE A 187 -4.42 6.60 17.96
N ASN A 188 -5.64 7.11 17.87
CA ASN A 188 -6.70 6.95 18.86
C ASN A 188 -7.90 6.34 18.15
N SER A 189 -8.40 5.21 18.62
CA SER A 189 -9.50 4.48 17.96
C SER A 189 -10.43 3.89 18.97
N GLU A 190 -11.72 3.94 18.68
CA GLU A 190 -12.74 3.21 19.43
C GLU A 190 -13.64 2.46 18.46
N ALA A 191 -13.77 1.16 18.68
CA ALA A 191 -14.69 0.28 17.96
C ALA A 191 -15.69 -0.30 18.97
N HIS A 192 -16.96 -0.11 18.68
CA HIS A 192 -18.05 -0.60 19.49
C HIS A 192 -18.91 -1.58 18.69
N TYR A 193 -19.05 -2.79 19.20
CA TYR A 193 -19.86 -3.84 18.62
C TYR A 193 -21.01 -4.18 19.55
N VAL A 194 -22.23 -4.13 19.04
CA VAL A 194 -23.44 -4.47 19.76
C VAL A 194 -24.24 -5.50 18.97
N GLN A 195 -24.56 -6.63 19.59
CA GLN A 195 -25.58 -7.53 19.09
C GLN A 195 -26.86 -7.32 19.88
N THR A 196 -27.91 -6.86 19.21
CA THR A 196 -29.21 -6.58 19.84
C THR A 196 -29.92 -7.85 20.32
N GLU A 197 -30.97 -7.72 21.12
CA GLU A 197 -31.79 -8.87 21.55
C GLU A 197 -32.36 -9.68 20.38
N ASP A 198 -32.63 -9.00 19.26
CA ASP A 198 -33.15 -9.64 18.03
C ASP A 198 -32.01 -10.29 17.19
N GLY A 199 -30.76 -10.26 17.67
CA GLY A 199 -29.61 -10.90 17.02
C GLY A 199 -29.02 -10.07 15.86
N MET A 200 -29.30 -8.78 15.76
CA MET A 200 -28.70 -7.91 14.75
C MET A 200 -27.35 -7.35 15.24
N ASP A 201 -26.34 -7.45 14.40
CA ASP A 201 -24.98 -7.00 14.68
C ASP A 201 -24.79 -5.54 14.25
N GLN A 202 -24.50 -4.64 15.18
CA GLN A 202 -24.22 -3.23 14.93
C GLN A 202 -22.73 -2.95 15.23
N ILE A 203 -22.10 -2.16 14.39
CA ILE A 203 -20.70 -1.76 14.58
C ILE A 203 -20.59 -0.26 14.40
N SER A 204 -19.93 0.43 15.33
CA SER A 204 -19.45 1.78 15.14
C SER A 204 -17.93 1.84 15.32
N LEU A 205 -17.29 2.67 14.52
CA LEU A 205 -15.84 2.88 14.54
C LEU A 205 -15.55 4.38 14.48
N GLU A 206 -14.79 4.86 15.45
CA GLU A 206 -14.17 6.18 15.45
C GLU A 206 -12.66 5.98 15.50
N ASN A 207 -11.95 6.54 14.54
CA ASN A 207 -10.51 6.41 14.44
C ASN A 207 -9.89 7.77 14.08
N ASN A 208 -8.91 8.20 14.85
CA ASN A 208 -8.14 9.40 14.60
C ASN A 208 -6.65 9.05 14.50
N ILE A 209 -5.99 9.53 13.47
CA ILE A 209 -4.55 9.37 13.27
C ILE A 209 -3.96 10.77 13.15
N ASN A 210 -3.25 11.21 14.17
CA ASN A 210 -2.62 12.51 14.19
C ASN A 210 -1.21 12.44 13.59
N GLN A 211 -0.82 13.47 12.83
CA GLN A 211 0.50 13.62 12.23
C GLN A 211 0.93 12.43 11.38
N LEU A 212 -0.01 11.88 10.61
CA LEU A 212 0.28 10.76 9.72
C LEU A 212 1.37 11.15 8.71
N ARG A 213 2.39 10.30 8.62
CA ARG A 213 3.45 10.38 7.59
C ARG A 213 3.61 9.00 6.95
N TYR A 214 3.88 8.98 5.67
CA TYR A 214 4.19 7.76 4.95
C TYR A 214 5.33 7.99 3.96
N ASN A 215 6.37 7.16 3.99
CA ASN A 215 7.59 7.32 3.19
C ASN A 215 8.21 8.74 3.30
N GLY A 216 8.17 9.32 4.51
CA GLY A 216 8.69 10.66 4.79
C GLY A 216 7.80 11.81 4.31
N ILE A 217 6.66 11.56 3.66
CA ILE A 217 5.69 12.57 3.24
C ILE A 217 4.65 12.77 4.34
N ALA A 218 4.47 14.03 4.76
CA ALA A 218 3.44 14.38 5.73
C ALA A 218 2.06 14.36 5.06
N LEU A 219 1.15 13.55 5.61
CA LEU A 219 -0.24 13.40 5.13
C LEU A 219 -1.24 14.14 6.02
N GLY A 220 -0.79 14.71 7.16
CA GLY A 220 -1.62 15.46 8.08
C GLY A 220 -2.41 14.60 9.06
N ASP A 221 -3.48 15.17 9.61
CA ASP A 221 -4.36 14.50 10.57
C ASP A 221 -5.55 13.86 9.84
N TRP A 222 -5.84 12.62 10.19
CA TRP A 222 -6.92 11.84 9.57
C TRP A 222 -7.93 11.38 10.63
N ALA A 223 -9.21 11.46 10.28
CA ALA A 223 -10.27 10.87 11.07
C ALA A 223 -11.16 10.00 10.18
N LEU A 224 -11.57 8.85 10.70
CA LEU A 224 -12.55 7.95 10.10
C LEU A 224 -13.65 7.69 11.11
N SER A 225 -14.89 8.01 10.74
CA SER A 225 -16.09 7.59 11.44
C SER A 225 -16.86 6.63 10.54
N ALA A 226 -17.26 5.47 11.04
CA ALA A 226 -18.03 4.51 10.28
C ALA A 226 -19.07 3.84 11.16
N VAL A 227 -20.26 3.62 10.61
CA VAL A 227 -21.36 2.94 11.29
C VAL A 227 -21.97 1.90 10.35
N TYR A 228 -22.13 0.69 10.86
CA TYR A 228 -22.83 -0.40 10.21
C TYR A 228 -24.08 -0.75 11.03
N LEU A 229 -25.25 -0.66 10.40
CA LEU A 229 -26.56 -0.84 11.02
C LEU A 229 -27.42 -1.77 10.15
N PRO A 230 -27.55 -3.06 10.47
CA PRO A 230 -28.52 -3.92 9.83
C PRO A 230 -29.93 -3.58 10.28
N LYS A 231 -30.89 -3.71 9.36
CA LYS A 231 -32.32 -3.53 9.63
C LYS A 231 -33.04 -4.88 9.70
N GLN A 232 -34.15 -4.94 10.40
CA GLN A 232 -35.00 -6.14 10.47
C GLN A 232 -35.49 -6.66 9.11
N THR A 233 -35.46 -5.80 8.08
CA THR A 233 -35.78 -6.14 6.69
C THR A 233 -34.70 -6.93 5.98
N GLY A 234 -33.54 -7.21 6.64
CA GLY A 234 -32.36 -7.80 6.04
C GLY A 234 -31.43 -6.79 5.32
N GLU A 235 -31.86 -5.53 5.18
CA GLU A 235 -31.03 -4.46 4.66
C GLU A 235 -29.88 -4.15 5.62
N GLN A 236 -28.67 -4.04 5.10
CA GLN A 236 -27.45 -3.71 5.85
C GLN A 236 -27.00 -2.30 5.44
N HIS A 237 -27.17 -1.35 6.34
CA HIS A 237 -26.84 0.05 6.10
C HIS A 237 -25.44 0.39 6.59
N ILE A 238 -24.65 1.08 5.76
CA ILE A 238 -23.32 1.56 6.06
C ILE A 238 -23.26 3.06 5.83
N ASN A 239 -22.71 3.77 6.81
CA ASN A 239 -22.38 5.18 6.71
C ASN A 239 -20.92 5.37 7.12
N GLY A 240 -20.15 6.10 6.33
CA GLY A 240 -18.74 6.36 6.59
C GLY A 240 -18.34 7.78 6.20
N LEU A 241 -17.50 8.37 7.02
CA LEU A 241 -16.95 9.71 6.83
C LEU A 241 -15.44 9.66 7.05
N ILE A 242 -14.68 10.20 6.11
CA ILE A 242 -13.23 10.37 6.24
C ILE A 242 -12.93 11.86 6.18
N MET A 243 -12.18 12.32 7.17
CA MET A 243 -11.73 13.70 7.27
C MET A 243 -10.22 13.77 7.18
N GLN A 244 -9.70 14.85 6.61
CA GLN A 244 -8.29 15.21 6.64
C GLN A 244 -8.15 16.65 7.16
N ASN A 245 -7.35 16.85 8.20
CA ASN A 245 -7.13 18.16 8.84
C ASN A 245 -8.48 18.85 9.16
N ASP A 246 -9.39 18.12 9.79
CA ASP A 246 -10.76 18.54 10.18
C ASP A 246 -11.69 18.91 9.01
N LYS A 247 -11.36 18.54 7.79
CA LYS A 247 -12.22 18.71 6.62
C LYS A 247 -12.67 17.35 6.09
N GLU A 248 -13.96 17.26 5.77
CA GLU A 248 -14.50 16.11 5.08
C GLU A 248 -13.86 15.98 3.69
N VAL A 249 -13.28 14.80 3.40
CA VAL A 249 -12.68 14.49 2.10
C VAL A 249 -13.38 13.35 1.39
N ILE A 250 -13.98 12.42 2.14
CA ILE A 250 -14.77 11.32 1.59
C ILE A 250 -15.98 11.09 2.49
N SER A 251 -17.17 10.97 1.88
CA SER A 251 -18.35 10.42 2.54
C SER A 251 -18.93 9.26 1.73
N ILE A 252 -19.37 8.23 2.44
CA ILE A 252 -19.97 7.02 1.89
C ILE A 252 -21.26 6.74 2.66
N GLU A 253 -22.36 6.57 1.94
CA GLU A 253 -23.63 6.15 2.49
C GLU A 253 -24.24 5.10 1.58
N GLY A 254 -24.70 3.99 2.12
CA GLY A 254 -25.29 2.97 1.28
C GLY A 254 -25.94 1.84 2.04
N SER A 255 -26.68 1.04 1.29
CA SER A 255 -27.35 -0.14 1.76
C SER A 255 -26.98 -1.35 0.88
N TYR A 256 -26.70 -2.46 1.54
CA TYR A 256 -26.54 -3.77 0.92
C TYR A 256 -27.73 -4.65 1.25
N PHE A 257 -28.25 -5.34 0.28
CA PHE A 257 -29.40 -6.23 0.37
C PHE A 257 -28.93 -7.64 0.01
N PRO A 258 -28.69 -8.51 1.01
CA PRO A 258 -28.28 -9.89 0.75
C PRO A 258 -29.37 -10.66 0.01
N ALA A 259 -28.96 -11.63 -0.80
CA ALA A 259 -29.86 -12.53 -1.48
C ALA A 259 -30.65 -13.38 -0.47
N GLU A 260 -31.95 -13.48 -0.65
CA GLU A 260 -32.78 -14.40 0.12
C GLU A 260 -32.80 -15.79 -0.54
N GLU A 261 -32.36 -16.84 0.17
CA GLU A 261 -32.31 -18.23 -0.33
C GLU A 261 -33.61 -18.73 -0.94
N LYS A 262 -34.74 -18.21 -0.49
CA LYS A 262 -36.09 -18.65 -0.93
C LYS A 262 -36.55 -18.00 -2.24
N GLU A 263 -36.00 -16.87 -2.64
CA GLU A 263 -36.48 -16.09 -3.79
C GLU A 263 -35.50 -16.04 -4.96
N GLN A 264 -34.34 -16.69 -4.89
CA GLN A 264 -33.26 -16.67 -5.91
C GLN A 264 -32.88 -15.24 -6.37
N LYS A 265 -32.99 -14.26 -5.47
CA LYS A 265 -32.56 -12.88 -5.76
C LYS A 265 -31.06 -12.78 -5.54
N GLU A 266 -30.42 -12.06 -6.43
CA GLU A 266 -29.00 -11.71 -6.32
C GLU A 266 -28.80 -10.62 -5.26
N ASP A 267 -27.62 -10.59 -4.65
CA ASP A 267 -27.19 -9.53 -3.75
C ASP A 267 -27.28 -8.17 -4.46
N ARG A 268 -27.82 -7.18 -3.80
CA ARG A 268 -27.96 -5.82 -4.35
C ARG A 268 -27.29 -4.79 -3.47
N ILE A 269 -26.79 -3.76 -4.12
CA ILE A 269 -26.24 -2.57 -3.47
C ILE A 269 -26.94 -1.31 -3.98
N ASP A 270 -27.11 -0.35 -3.09
CA ASP A 270 -27.43 1.05 -3.40
C ASP A 270 -26.56 1.92 -2.49
N ALA A 271 -25.55 2.56 -3.07
CA ALA A 271 -24.58 3.33 -2.32
C ALA A 271 -24.21 4.62 -3.06
N ARG A 272 -23.90 5.64 -2.30
CA ARG A 272 -23.38 6.91 -2.77
C ARG A 272 -22.07 7.21 -2.09
N MET A 273 -21.09 7.64 -2.88
CA MET A 273 -19.82 8.16 -2.42
C MET A 273 -19.66 9.60 -2.91
N ALA A 274 -19.16 10.48 -2.06
CA ALA A 274 -18.76 11.83 -2.45
C ALA A 274 -17.30 12.06 -2.06
N LEU A 275 -16.58 12.76 -2.93
CA LEU A 275 -15.23 13.27 -2.71
C LEU A 275 -15.32 14.80 -2.60
N HIS A 276 -14.71 15.36 -1.57
CA HIS A 276 -14.70 16.80 -1.29
C HIS A 276 -13.25 17.28 -1.16
N HIS A 277 -12.75 17.94 -2.20
CA HIS A 277 -11.37 18.45 -2.25
C HIS A 277 -10.34 17.40 -1.80
N PHE A 278 -10.52 16.16 -2.30
CA PHE A 278 -9.60 15.07 -1.94
C PHE A 278 -8.21 15.34 -2.52
N PRO A 279 -7.17 15.53 -1.68
CA PRO A 279 -5.86 15.98 -2.14
C PRO A 279 -5.08 14.86 -2.83
N LEU A 280 -4.67 15.10 -4.07
CA LEU A 280 -3.90 14.14 -4.86
C LEU A 280 -2.45 13.97 -4.38
N GLU A 281 -1.94 14.90 -3.58
CA GLU A 281 -0.60 14.82 -2.99
C GLU A 281 -0.40 13.55 -2.16
N ILE A 282 -1.46 12.97 -1.62
CA ILE A 282 -1.43 11.69 -0.88
C ILE A 282 -0.84 10.58 -1.75
N ALA A 283 -1.20 10.54 -3.03
CA ALA A 283 -0.72 9.54 -3.97
C ALA A 283 0.80 9.57 -4.16
N ASN A 284 1.46 10.71 -3.88
CA ASN A 284 2.91 10.84 -4.00
C ASN A 284 3.68 9.92 -3.05
N SER A 285 3.05 9.51 -1.95
CA SER A 285 3.63 8.57 -0.97
C SER A 285 3.79 7.15 -1.54
N PHE A 286 3.02 6.82 -2.57
CA PHE A 286 2.98 5.51 -3.20
C PHE A 286 3.73 5.48 -4.54
N ILE A 287 4.22 6.63 -5.03
CA ILE A 287 4.98 6.70 -6.29
C ILE A 287 6.47 6.44 -6.03
N PRO A 288 7.03 5.31 -6.51
CA PRO A 288 8.43 4.96 -6.27
C PRO A 288 9.38 6.00 -6.86
N GLY A 289 10.47 6.31 -6.16
CA GLY A 289 11.56 7.15 -6.68
C GLY A 289 11.19 8.58 -7.04
N LYS A 290 10.00 9.06 -6.67
CA LYS A 290 9.47 10.38 -7.05
C LYS A 290 9.47 10.58 -8.58
N MET A 291 9.16 9.51 -9.34
CA MET A 291 9.10 9.57 -10.81
C MET A 291 8.05 10.54 -11.31
N ALA A 292 6.98 10.75 -10.55
CA ALA A 292 5.97 11.77 -10.78
C ALA A 292 5.55 12.38 -9.43
N MET A 293 5.08 13.62 -9.46
CA MET A 293 4.51 14.32 -8.30
C MET A 293 3.16 14.89 -8.72
N LEU A 294 2.13 14.48 -7.99
CA LEU A 294 0.77 14.96 -8.18
C LEU A 294 0.47 16.09 -7.20
N SER A 295 -0.35 17.04 -7.63
CA SER A 295 -0.91 18.11 -6.80
C SER A 295 -2.30 18.49 -7.29
N GLY A 296 -3.05 19.20 -6.45
CA GLY A 296 -4.44 19.57 -6.70
C GLY A 296 -5.43 18.61 -6.10
N ASP A 297 -6.71 18.93 -6.25
CA ASP A 297 -7.79 18.25 -5.57
C ASP A 297 -8.74 17.55 -6.54
N ILE A 298 -9.39 16.50 -6.05
CA ILE A 298 -10.49 15.82 -6.75
C ILE A 298 -11.78 16.05 -5.98
N ASP A 299 -12.80 16.55 -6.68
CA ASP A 299 -14.19 16.59 -6.23
C ASP A 299 -15.01 15.61 -7.07
N GLY A 300 -16.01 15.00 -6.47
CA GLY A 300 -16.86 14.12 -7.26
C GLY A 300 -17.97 13.46 -6.48
N THR A 301 -18.90 12.90 -7.21
CA THR A 301 -19.94 12.04 -6.65
C THR A 301 -20.09 10.80 -7.51
N MET A 302 -20.28 9.66 -6.88
CA MET A 302 -20.53 8.39 -7.54
C MET A 302 -21.69 7.69 -6.83
N GLN A 303 -22.65 7.20 -7.61
CA GLN A 303 -23.72 6.34 -7.13
C GLN A 303 -23.49 4.94 -7.70
N MET A 304 -23.60 3.95 -6.87
CA MET A 304 -23.55 2.53 -7.22
C MET A 304 -24.91 1.90 -6.95
N SER A 305 -25.44 1.12 -7.88
CA SER A 305 -26.73 0.46 -7.71
C SER A 305 -26.81 -0.86 -8.45
N GLY A 306 -27.75 -1.72 -8.08
CA GLY A 306 -28.03 -2.99 -8.75
C GLY A 306 -27.30 -4.17 -8.12
N ASN A 307 -26.81 -5.11 -8.95
CA ASN A 307 -26.09 -6.30 -8.50
C ASN A 307 -24.79 -5.93 -7.76
N ALA A 308 -24.60 -6.48 -6.55
CA ALA A 308 -23.43 -6.15 -5.73
C ALA A 308 -22.10 -6.64 -6.31
N SER A 309 -22.11 -7.73 -7.11
CA SER A 309 -20.90 -8.23 -7.77
C SER A 309 -20.51 -7.42 -9.00
N GLN A 310 -21.48 -6.76 -9.65
CA GLN A 310 -21.28 -5.92 -10.82
C GLN A 310 -22.21 -4.68 -10.75
N PRO A 311 -21.92 -3.75 -9.84
CA PRO A 311 -22.78 -2.58 -9.64
C PRO A 311 -22.75 -1.64 -10.84
N LEU A 312 -23.90 -1.08 -11.15
CA LEU A 312 -24.00 0.02 -12.10
C LEU A 312 -23.56 1.32 -11.42
N MET A 313 -22.50 1.91 -11.95
CA MET A 313 -21.93 3.14 -11.42
C MET A 313 -22.28 4.34 -12.30
N ASN A 314 -22.74 5.41 -11.67
CA ASN A 314 -23.01 6.69 -12.32
C ASN A 314 -22.47 7.83 -11.46
N GLY A 315 -21.89 8.84 -12.10
CA GLY A 315 -21.32 9.95 -11.35
C GLY A 315 -20.51 10.90 -12.21
N LYS A 316 -19.73 11.74 -11.52
CA LYS A 316 -18.80 12.66 -12.18
C LYS A 316 -17.62 12.94 -11.26
N ILE A 317 -16.47 13.17 -11.87
CA ILE A 317 -15.22 13.56 -11.19
C ILE A 317 -14.80 14.92 -11.76
N ASN A 318 -14.54 15.88 -10.91
CA ASN A 318 -13.97 17.17 -11.25
C ASN A 318 -12.51 17.20 -10.77
N LEU A 319 -11.63 17.70 -11.61
CA LEU A 319 -10.22 17.90 -11.30
C LEU A 319 -10.01 19.39 -11.00
N ASP A 320 -9.73 19.75 -9.75
CA ASP A 320 -9.41 21.13 -9.40
C ASP A 320 -7.91 21.34 -9.31
N SER A 321 -7.40 22.17 -10.21
CA SER A 321 -5.99 22.55 -10.26
C SER A 321 -5.03 21.36 -10.29
N VAL A 322 -5.50 20.21 -10.79
CA VAL A 322 -4.71 18.99 -10.87
C VAL A 322 -3.52 19.17 -11.78
N ASN A 323 -2.38 18.75 -11.28
CA ASN A 323 -1.10 18.90 -11.93
C ASN A 323 -0.21 17.66 -11.68
N VAL A 324 0.47 17.19 -12.73
CA VAL A 324 1.46 16.11 -12.64
C VAL A 324 2.81 16.65 -13.07
N TYR A 325 3.76 16.66 -12.16
CA TYR A 325 5.13 17.03 -12.43
C TYR A 325 6.02 15.79 -12.57
N VAL A 326 6.76 15.67 -13.68
CA VAL A 326 7.71 14.58 -13.95
C VAL A 326 9.13 15.15 -13.88
N PRO A 327 9.89 14.93 -12.78
CA PRO A 327 11.18 15.57 -12.53
C PRO A 327 12.24 15.27 -13.61
N GLN A 328 12.28 14.02 -14.10
CA GLN A 328 13.27 13.55 -15.10
C GLN A 328 13.15 14.30 -16.43
N ALA A 329 11.94 14.71 -16.79
CA ALA A 329 11.67 15.50 -18.00
C ALA A 329 11.44 16.99 -17.68
N SER A 330 11.45 17.39 -16.40
CA SER A 330 10.98 18.70 -15.95
C SER A 330 9.63 19.10 -16.60
N LEU A 331 8.80 18.08 -16.82
CA LEU A 331 7.51 18.17 -17.49
C LEU A 331 6.43 18.45 -16.47
N ASN A 332 5.62 19.46 -16.73
CA ASN A 332 4.48 19.83 -15.89
C ASN A 332 3.20 19.72 -16.72
N LEU A 333 2.36 18.74 -16.38
CA LEU A 333 1.08 18.47 -17.03
C LEU A 333 -0.06 19.05 -16.20
N ARG A 334 -0.85 19.92 -16.81
CA ARG A 334 -2.07 20.51 -16.25
C ARG A 334 -3.27 19.93 -16.95
N PHE A 335 -4.30 19.61 -16.21
CA PHE A 335 -5.49 18.95 -16.72
C PHE A 335 -6.63 19.94 -16.97
N ASP A 336 -7.54 19.55 -17.85
CA ASP A 336 -8.77 20.30 -18.12
C ASP A 336 -9.65 20.30 -16.85
N ASN A 337 -10.24 21.44 -16.53
CA ASN A 337 -11.18 21.55 -15.40
C ASN A 337 -12.59 21.02 -15.75
N LYS A 338 -12.75 20.36 -16.88
CA LYS A 338 -14.03 19.74 -17.23
C LYS A 338 -14.26 18.47 -16.42
N PRO A 339 -15.51 18.26 -15.96
CA PRO A 339 -15.84 17.03 -15.28
C PRO A 339 -15.67 15.82 -16.23
N VAL A 340 -15.11 14.74 -15.68
CA VAL A 340 -15.10 13.43 -16.32
C VAL A 340 -16.33 12.68 -15.83
N GLU A 341 -17.17 12.25 -16.76
CA GLU A 341 -18.44 11.60 -16.45
C GLU A 341 -18.27 10.08 -16.34
N ILE A 342 -18.94 9.51 -15.35
CA ILE A 342 -19.12 8.07 -15.19
C ILE A 342 -20.58 7.78 -15.52
N LYS A 343 -20.80 7.00 -16.56
CA LYS A 343 -22.13 6.59 -16.98
C LYS A 343 -22.15 5.10 -17.28
N ASP A 344 -23.09 4.40 -16.66
CA ASP A 344 -23.25 2.96 -16.84
C ASP A 344 -21.92 2.20 -16.63
N SER A 345 -21.21 2.52 -15.54
CA SER A 345 -19.89 1.99 -15.18
C SER A 345 -18.76 2.33 -16.17
N LYS A 346 -18.95 3.30 -17.06
CA LYS A 346 -17.92 3.77 -17.99
C LYS A 346 -17.49 5.19 -17.68
N LEU A 347 -16.20 5.34 -17.40
CA LEU A 347 -15.55 6.64 -17.29
C LEU A 347 -15.28 7.18 -18.69
N THR A 348 -15.91 8.28 -19.08
CA THR A 348 -15.90 8.79 -20.44
C THR A 348 -15.09 10.08 -20.55
N PHE A 349 -14.13 10.07 -21.45
CA PHE A 349 -13.35 11.25 -21.86
C PHE A 349 -13.93 11.82 -23.16
N ASN A 350 -14.40 13.05 -23.12
CA ASN A 350 -14.91 13.75 -24.29
C ASN A 350 -14.03 14.96 -24.58
N ARG A 351 -13.05 14.79 -25.48
CA ARG A 351 -12.03 15.79 -25.81
C ARG A 351 -11.40 16.39 -24.55
N PHE A 352 -11.03 15.50 -23.61
CA PHE A 352 -10.36 15.87 -22.38
C PHE A 352 -8.96 16.40 -22.69
N LYS A 353 -8.61 17.55 -22.14
CA LYS A 353 -7.39 18.26 -22.51
C LYS A 353 -6.33 18.20 -21.44
N ILE A 354 -5.10 17.96 -21.87
CA ILE A 354 -3.91 18.05 -21.04
C ILE A 354 -3.01 19.13 -21.65
N PHE A 355 -2.47 19.98 -20.80
CA PHE A 355 -1.60 21.09 -21.19
C PHE A 355 -0.24 20.97 -20.52
N THR A 356 0.78 21.40 -21.23
CA THR A 356 2.11 21.72 -20.70
C THR A 356 2.24 23.24 -20.50
N LYS A 357 3.43 23.80 -20.66
CA LYS A 357 3.62 25.26 -20.75
C LYS A 357 3.05 25.85 -22.03
N GLY A 358 2.91 25.04 -23.08
CA GLY A 358 2.36 25.44 -24.36
C GLY A 358 0.86 25.70 -24.33
N LYS A 359 0.36 26.30 -25.41
CA LYS A 359 -1.07 26.64 -25.57
C LYS A 359 -1.88 25.53 -26.23
N THR A 360 -1.23 24.67 -27.03
CA THR A 360 -1.88 23.57 -27.74
C THR A 360 -2.04 22.38 -26.79
N PRO A 361 -3.26 21.82 -26.68
CA PRO A 361 -3.50 20.70 -25.78
C PRO A 361 -3.15 19.36 -26.42
N PHE A 362 -2.83 18.41 -25.59
CA PHE A 362 -2.98 17.00 -25.84
C PHE A 362 -4.41 16.61 -25.48
N THR A 363 -5.11 15.88 -26.35
CA THR A 363 -6.52 15.52 -26.16
C THR A 363 -6.70 14.02 -26.03
N ILE A 364 -7.60 13.63 -25.15
CA ILE A 364 -8.02 12.24 -24.95
C ILE A 364 -9.51 12.14 -25.21
N ASP A 365 -9.90 11.16 -26.03
CA ASP A 365 -11.28 10.76 -26.29
C ASP A 365 -11.42 9.26 -26.03
N GLY A 366 -12.59 8.82 -25.57
CA GLY A 366 -12.87 7.41 -25.35
C GLY A 366 -13.38 7.09 -23.97
N ASP A 367 -13.28 5.83 -23.59
CA ASP A 367 -13.82 5.35 -22.31
C ASP A 367 -12.92 4.33 -21.61
N VAL A 368 -13.13 4.22 -20.30
CA VAL A 368 -12.62 3.16 -19.43
C VAL A 368 -13.82 2.46 -18.81
N ASP A 369 -14.04 1.20 -19.15
CA ASP A 369 -15.08 0.35 -18.59
C ASP A 369 -14.62 -0.16 -17.21
N MET A 370 -15.35 0.20 -16.17
CA MET A 370 -15.06 -0.10 -14.76
C MET A 370 -16.09 -1.07 -14.16
N ALA A 371 -16.92 -1.73 -14.98
CA ALA A 371 -17.91 -2.68 -14.48
C ALA A 371 -17.28 -3.83 -13.69
N ASP A 372 -16.04 -4.18 -14.00
CA ASP A 372 -15.18 -5.07 -13.23
C ASP A 372 -13.86 -4.35 -12.92
N PHE A 373 -13.67 -3.92 -11.67
CA PHE A 373 -12.45 -3.22 -11.24
C PHE A 373 -11.18 -4.07 -11.35
N SER A 374 -11.30 -5.40 -11.33
CA SER A 374 -10.17 -6.31 -11.49
C SER A 374 -9.71 -6.41 -12.95
N GLN A 375 -10.59 -6.06 -13.90
CA GLN A 375 -10.35 -6.15 -15.33
C GLN A 375 -10.89 -4.92 -16.09
N MET A 376 -10.57 -3.73 -15.59
CA MET A 376 -10.93 -2.48 -16.27
C MET A 376 -10.45 -2.49 -17.74
N LYS A 377 -11.34 -2.16 -18.67
CA LYS A 377 -11.01 -2.12 -20.10
C LYS A 377 -10.92 -0.69 -20.59
N MET A 378 -9.79 -0.35 -21.17
CA MET A 378 -9.53 0.97 -21.75
C MET A 378 -9.68 0.95 -23.26
N ASN A 379 -10.31 1.99 -23.80
CA ASN A 379 -10.38 2.24 -25.23
C ASN A 379 -10.27 3.76 -25.46
N LEU A 380 -9.04 4.24 -25.56
CA LEU A 380 -8.73 5.65 -25.59
C LEU A 380 -8.06 6.02 -26.93
N LYS A 381 -8.45 7.16 -27.48
CA LYS A 381 -7.79 7.84 -28.58
C LYS A 381 -7.08 9.07 -28.04
N MET A 382 -5.84 9.24 -28.44
CA MET A 382 -4.98 10.32 -28.00
C MET A 382 -4.49 11.11 -29.20
N ASP A 383 -4.75 12.41 -29.24
CA ASP A 383 -4.41 13.30 -30.33
C ASP A 383 -3.74 14.57 -29.81
N ALA A 384 -2.66 14.99 -30.48
CA ALA A 384 -2.01 16.27 -30.27
C ALA A 384 -1.41 16.79 -31.59
N ASN A 385 -1.53 18.08 -31.82
CA ASN A 385 -0.92 18.74 -32.97
C ASN A 385 -0.10 19.93 -32.49
N ASN A 386 1.17 20.01 -32.90
CA ASN A 386 2.14 21.00 -32.46
C ASN A 386 2.14 21.17 -30.94
N PHE A 387 2.16 20.04 -30.26
CA PHE A 387 2.15 19.98 -28.80
C PHE A 387 3.56 20.22 -28.27
N GLU A 388 3.72 21.21 -27.38
CA GLU A 388 4.98 21.47 -26.68
C GLU A 388 5.18 20.39 -25.59
N LEU A 389 5.67 19.21 -26.00
CA LEU A 389 5.89 18.10 -25.08
C LEU A 389 6.93 18.44 -24.01
N LEU A 390 7.99 19.19 -24.38
CA LEU A 390 9.05 19.59 -23.48
C LEU A 390 9.40 21.06 -23.70
N ASN A 391 9.53 21.81 -22.60
CA ASN A 391 10.12 23.16 -22.57
C ASN A 391 10.75 23.38 -21.19
N ALA A 392 11.93 22.81 -21.01
CA ALA A 392 12.61 22.75 -19.74
C ALA A 392 14.08 23.14 -19.85
N LYS A 393 14.59 23.79 -18.80
CA LYS A 393 16.02 23.98 -18.60
C LYS A 393 16.61 22.74 -17.93
N GLN A 394 17.89 22.52 -18.15
CA GLN A 394 18.62 21.45 -17.48
C GLN A 394 18.56 21.61 -15.95
N THR A 395 18.27 20.53 -15.26
CA THR A 395 18.36 20.39 -13.80
C THR A 395 19.24 19.19 -13.45
N LYS A 396 19.61 19.03 -12.19
CA LYS A 396 20.41 17.87 -11.73
C LYS A 396 19.68 16.51 -11.90
N GLN A 397 18.38 16.54 -12.11
CA GLN A 397 17.54 15.33 -12.24
C GLN A 397 17.04 15.13 -13.68
N SER A 398 17.30 16.08 -14.58
CA SER A 398 16.82 16.01 -15.96
C SER A 398 17.54 14.93 -16.74
N LEU A 399 16.80 13.99 -17.31
CA LEU A 399 17.27 13.08 -18.36
C LEU A 399 17.10 13.69 -19.75
N VAL A 400 16.15 14.62 -19.90
CA VAL A 400 15.89 15.34 -21.14
C VAL A 400 15.58 16.80 -20.82
N TYR A 401 16.10 17.71 -21.63
CA TYR A 401 15.85 19.15 -21.51
C TYR A 401 15.93 19.85 -22.87
N GLY A 402 15.43 21.07 -22.96
CA GLY A 402 15.33 21.84 -24.21
C GLY A 402 13.87 22.05 -24.60
N LYS A 403 13.60 22.09 -25.90
CA LYS A 403 12.26 22.25 -26.47
C LYS A 403 11.96 21.10 -27.40
N LEU A 404 10.82 20.44 -27.21
CA LEU A 404 10.36 19.34 -28.04
C LEU A 404 8.90 19.56 -28.40
N TYR A 405 8.62 19.65 -29.69
CA TYR A 405 7.29 19.81 -30.26
C TYR A 405 6.94 18.56 -31.06
N VAL A 406 5.72 18.06 -30.85
CA VAL A 406 5.29 16.81 -31.49
C VAL A 406 3.86 16.92 -32.03
N ASP A 407 3.62 16.22 -33.15
CA ASP A 407 2.29 15.71 -33.48
C ASP A 407 2.21 14.28 -33.00
N PHE A 408 1.12 13.93 -32.34
CA PHE A 408 0.94 12.62 -31.75
C PHE A 408 -0.48 12.11 -31.99
N HIS A 409 -0.60 10.92 -32.55
CA HIS A 409 -1.87 10.27 -32.82
C HIS A 409 -1.77 8.80 -32.45
N SER A 410 -2.52 8.39 -31.46
CA SER A 410 -2.47 7.00 -31.03
C SER A 410 -3.78 6.50 -30.43
N THR A 411 -3.88 5.19 -30.34
CA THR A 411 -4.95 4.49 -29.62
C THR A 411 -4.34 3.61 -28.54
N LEU A 412 -4.98 3.60 -27.38
CA LEU A 412 -4.66 2.73 -26.26
C LEU A 412 -5.87 1.82 -26.02
N LYS A 413 -5.65 0.50 -26.05
CA LYS A 413 -6.68 -0.51 -25.79
C LYS A 413 -6.16 -1.59 -24.87
N GLY A 414 -7.04 -2.18 -24.07
CA GLY A 414 -6.70 -3.31 -23.21
C GLY A 414 -7.00 -3.05 -21.74
N THR A 415 -6.39 -3.83 -20.87
CA THR A 415 -6.47 -3.70 -19.43
C THR A 415 -5.19 -3.07 -18.86
N PRO A 416 -5.15 -2.56 -17.61
CA PRO A 416 -3.94 -2.02 -17.00
C PRO A 416 -2.74 -2.97 -17.06
N ASP A 417 -2.97 -4.28 -16.96
CA ASP A 417 -1.93 -5.31 -17.01
C ASP A 417 -1.55 -5.74 -18.43
N ASN A 418 -2.34 -5.38 -19.45
CA ASN A 418 -2.10 -5.73 -20.83
C ASN A 418 -2.60 -4.62 -21.76
N MET A 419 -1.82 -3.55 -21.87
CA MET A 419 -2.11 -2.38 -22.67
C MET A 419 -1.52 -2.51 -24.08
N ASN A 420 -2.34 -2.24 -25.08
CA ASN A 420 -1.93 -2.14 -26.49
C ASN A 420 -1.95 -0.70 -26.93
N ILE A 421 -0.78 -0.13 -27.27
CA ILE A 421 -0.64 1.22 -27.79
C ILE A 421 -0.22 1.15 -29.26
N ARG A 422 -0.96 1.80 -30.13
CA ARG A 422 -0.68 1.85 -31.58
C ARG A 422 -0.84 3.28 -32.08
N GLY A 423 0.13 3.76 -32.85
CA GLY A 423 0.05 5.11 -33.37
C GLY A 423 1.29 5.61 -34.08
N ASN A 424 1.32 6.92 -34.26
CA ASN A 424 2.45 7.63 -34.85
C ASN A 424 2.76 8.90 -34.04
N MET A 425 4.02 9.26 -34.03
CA MET A 425 4.53 10.50 -33.46
C MET A 425 5.47 11.15 -34.46
N ASN A 426 5.24 12.43 -34.73
CA ASN A 426 6.14 13.25 -35.53
C ASN A 426 6.84 14.26 -34.64
N ILE A 427 8.17 14.29 -34.64
CA ILE A 427 8.98 15.32 -33.98
C ILE A 427 9.14 16.46 -34.96
N LEU A 428 8.63 17.64 -34.60
CA LEU A 428 8.56 18.79 -35.47
C LEU A 428 9.91 19.53 -35.57
N GLY A 429 10.20 20.10 -36.75
CA GLY A 429 11.47 20.71 -37.08
C GLY A 429 11.91 21.91 -36.22
N ASN A 430 11.01 22.50 -35.43
CA ASN A 430 11.33 23.56 -34.45
C ASN A 430 11.81 23.01 -33.08
N SER A 431 12.05 21.70 -32.97
CA SER A 431 12.53 21.04 -31.77
C SER A 431 14.05 21.16 -31.62
N ASN A 432 14.50 21.50 -30.39
CA ASN A 432 15.89 21.52 -30.01
C ASN A 432 16.02 21.04 -28.57
N PHE A 433 16.48 19.82 -28.38
CA PHE A 433 16.53 19.17 -27.08
C PHE A 433 17.78 18.34 -26.90
N THR A 434 18.12 18.08 -25.64
CA THR A 434 19.24 17.23 -25.24
C THR A 434 18.71 16.07 -24.41
N TYR A 435 19.15 14.87 -24.75
CA TYR A 435 18.93 13.65 -23.97
C TYR A 435 20.24 13.25 -23.27
N ILE A 436 20.17 12.96 -21.98
CA ILE A 436 21.31 12.50 -21.18
C ILE A 436 21.21 10.99 -21.08
N LEU A 437 22.15 10.28 -21.70
CA LEU A 437 22.22 8.83 -21.62
C LEU A 437 22.85 8.45 -20.28
N GLN A 438 22.05 7.90 -19.38
CA GLN A 438 22.53 7.26 -18.14
C GLN A 438 22.85 5.81 -18.46
N ASP A 439 24.00 5.33 -17.98
CA ASP A 439 24.46 3.94 -18.19
C ASP A 439 24.76 3.58 -19.66
N SER A 440 25.64 4.33 -20.29
CA SER A 440 26.16 3.90 -21.59
C SER A 440 27.12 2.72 -21.44
N PRO A 441 26.84 1.55 -22.06
CA PRO A 441 27.81 0.45 -22.08
C PRO A 441 29.06 0.74 -22.93
N LEU A 442 29.20 1.97 -23.42
CA LEU A 442 30.26 2.41 -24.33
C LEU A 442 31.41 3.14 -23.64
N THR A 443 31.32 3.49 -22.36
CA THR A 443 32.43 4.07 -21.62
C THR A 443 33.35 2.99 -21.08
N VAL A 444 34.58 3.00 -21.53
CA VAL A 444 35.65 2.04 -21.11
C VAL A 444 35.95 2.16 -19.61
N GLU A 445 35.62 3.30 -18.99
CA GLU A 445 35.80 3.54 -17.55
C GLU A 445 34.81 2.73 -16.69
N ASP A 446 33.57 2.51 -17.12
CA ASP A 446 32.59 1.73 -16.37
C ASP A 446 32.96 0.24 -16.30
N ARG A 447 33.63 -0.31 -17.32
CA ARG A 447 34.11 -1.69 -17.30
C ARG A 447 35.32 -1.93 -16.38
N LEU A 448 36.09 -0.88 -16.08
CA LEU A 448 37.21 -0.96 -15.14
C LEU A 448 36.73 -0.90 -13.67
N GLU A 449 35.66 -0.16 -13.37
CA GLU A 449 35.09 -0.11 -12.02
C GLU A 449 34.37 -1.42 -11.64
N GLU A 450 33.78 -2.15 -12.59
CA GLU A 450 33.18 -3.46 -12.35
C GLU A 450 34.21 -4.57 -12.16
N THR A 451 35.43 -4.40 -12.72
CA THR A 451 36.48 -5.46 -12.69
C THR A 451 37.53 -5.27 -11.61
N VAL A 452 37.67 -4.07 -11.03
CA VAL A 452 38.70 -3.77 -10.02
C VAL A 452 38.08 -2.98 -8.86
N THR A 453 37.76 -3.66 -7.77
CA THR A 453 37.35 -3.02 -6.52
C THR A 453 38.61 -2.57 -5.77
N PHE A 454 38.97 -1.30 -5.89
CA PHE A 454 39.97 -0.69 -5.01
C PHE A 454 39.34 -0.42 -3.64
N THR A 455 39.60 -1.29 -2.67
CA THR A 455 39.23 -1.01 -1.27
C THR A 455 40.21 0.00 -0.67
N ASN A 456 39.79 1.24 -0.56
CA ASN A 456 40.52 2.24 0.21
C ASN A 456 40.05 2.14 1.68
N PHE A 457 40.93 1.72 2.59
CA PHE A 457 40.65 1.47 4.01
C PHE A 457 40.41 2.73 4.84
N SER A 458 40.32 3.92 4.25
CA SER A 458 40.19 5.18 4.95
C SER A 458 38.87 5.94 4.73
N ASP A 459 37.94 5.45 3.90
CA ASP A 459 36.67 6.14 3.62
C ASP A 459 35.47 5.28 4.06
N THR A 460 34.91 5.61 5.24
CA THR A 460 33.69 5.01 5.81
C THR A 460 32.40 5.69 5.34
N THR A 461 32.44 6.54 4.35
CA THR A 461 31.23 7.12 3.72
C THR A 461 31.02 6.53 2.34
N SER A 462 30.46 5.33 2.28
CA SER A 462 29.89 4.81 1.05
C SER A 462 28.69 5.66 0.65
N ALA A 463 28.88 6.55 -0.29
CA ALA A 463 27.78 7.15 -1.03
C ALA A 463 26.99 6.01 -1.70
N GLN A 464 25.82 5.68 -1.19
CA GLN A 464 24.91 4.77 -1.85
C GLN A 464 24.58 5.36 -3.22
N ARG A 465 25.14 4.78 -4.28
CA ARG A 465 24.66 5.02 -5.65
C ARG A 465 23.18 4.66 -5.66
N ARG A 466 22.31 5.65 -5.76
CA ARG A 466 20.89 5.43 -6.03
C ARG A 466 20.78 4.93 -7.46
N VAL A 467 20.70 3.62 -7.63
CA VAL A 467 20.24 3.02 -8.89
C VAL A 467 18.77 3.42 -9.02
N LEU A 468 18.46 4.30 -9.97
CA LEU A 468 17.08 4.58 -10.32
C LEU A 468 16.48 3.29 -10.87
N PRO A 469 15.29 2.86 -10.40
CA PRO A 469 14.67 1.66 -10.92
C PRO A 469 14.44 1.84 -12.43
N ALA A 470 14.93 0.88 -13.22
CA ALA A 470 14.59 0.80 -14.63
C ALA A 470 13.08 0.72 -14.75
N LEU A 471 12.47 1.56 -15.60
CA LEU A 471 11.05 1.51 -15.91
C LEU A 471 10.75 0.12 -16.52
N SER A 472 10.28 -0.79 -15.69
CA SER A 472 9.68 -2.04 -16.17
C SER A 472 8.28 -1.73 -16.67
N LEU A 473 8.13 -1.55 -17.98
CA LEU A 473 6.85 -1.43 -18.66
C LEU A 473 6.23 -2.82 -18.87
N GLY A 474 6.18 -3.64 -17.82
CA GLY A 474 5.51 -4.94 -17.87
C GLY A 474 4.05 -4.77 -18.30
N GLY A 475 3.58 -5.58 -19.25
CA GLY A 475 2.19 -5.56 -19.72
C GLY A 475 1.85 -4.48 -20.77
N ILE A 476 2.84 -3.77 -21.32
CA ILE A 476 2.60 -2.79 -22.41
C ILE A 476 3.15 -3.34 -23.74
N ASP A 477 2.26 -3.58 -24.70
CA ASP A 477 2.61 -3.82 -26.10
C ASP A 477 2.44 -2.51 -26.89
N MET A 478 3.57 -1.87 -27.26
CA MET A 478 3.58 -0.57 -27.93
C MET A 478 4.22 -0.69 -29.31
N LEU A 479 3.48 -0.28 -30.33
CA LEU A 479 3.97 -0.10 -31.69
C LEU A 479 3.71 1.33 -32.13
N MET A 480 4.78 2.13 -32.21
CA MET A 480 4.73 3.54 -32.61
C MET A 480 5.62 3.76 -33.82
N THR A 481 5.09 4.44 -34.86
CA THR A 481 5.91 4.98 -35.95
C THR A 481 6.41 6.34 -35.53
N LEU A 482 7.74 6.52 -35.52
CA LEU A 482 8.37 7.80 -35.24
C LEU A 482 8.84 8.41 -36.55
N HIS A 483 8.39 9.63 -36.81
CA HIS A 483 8.88 10.48 -37.88
C HIS A 483 9.62 11.69 -37.28
N ILE A 484 10.70 12.09 -37.91
CA ILE A 484 11.52 13.25 -37.45
C ILE A 484 11.59 14.21 -38.64
N ASP A 485 11.05 15.41 -38.47
CA ASP A 485 11.08 16.45 -39.48
C ASP A 485 12.50 17.00 -39.69
N GLU A 486 12.75 17.52 -40.87
CA GLU A 486 13.96 18.29 -41.15
C GLU A 486 14.06 19.49 -40.17
N GLY A 487 15.27 19.80 -39.71
CA GLY A 487 15.55 20.90 -38.78
C GLY A 487 15.45 20.56 -37.30
N VAL A 488 15.10 19.32 -36.95
CA VAL A 488 15.16 18.83 -35.56
C VAL A 488 16.62 18.79 -35.10
N GLN A 489 16.90 19.41 -33.96
CA GLN A 489 18.22 19.36 -33.32
C GLN A 489 18.14 18.50 -32.07
N CYS A 490 18.72 17.32 -32.13
CA CYS A 490 18.85 16.42 -30.98
C CYS A 490 20.33 16.29 -30.58
N ARG A 491 20.62 16.52 -29.31
CA ARG A 491 21.94 16.27 -28.72
C ARG A 491 21.80 15.07 -27.78
N VAL A 492 22.70 14.12 -27.91
CA VAL A 492 22.82 13.03 -26.94
C VAL A 492 24.07 13.28 -26.12
N ASN A 493 23.89 13.47 -24.83
CA ASN A 493 24.98 13.61 -23.88
C ASN A 493 25.31 12.24 -23.29
N MET A 494 26.54 11.75 -23.53
CA MET A 494 26.97 10.42 -23.15
C MET A 494 27.65 10.35 -21.78
N ASP A 495 27.82 11.49 -21.11
CA ASP A 495 28.34 11.54 -19.75
C ASP A 495 27.66 12.63 -18.91
N GLU A 496 27.66 12.45 -17.58
CA GLU A 496 27.11 13.43 -16.64
C GLU A 496 27.85 14.79 -16.66
N LYS A 497 29.08 14.85 -17.17
CA LYS A 497 29.94 16.04 -17.21
C LYS A 497 29.81 16.83 -18.50
N GLY A 498 29.09 16.31 -19.49
CA GLY A 498 28.81 17.05 -20.73
C GLY A 498 29.97 17.18 -21.70
N SER A 499 30.95 16.27 -21.63
CA SER A 499 32.16 16.34 -22.45
C SER A 499 32.04 15.66 -23.81
N ASN A 500 31.06 14.78 -24.03
CA ASN A 500 30.87 14.07 -25.28
C ASN A 500 29.44 14.27 -25.80
N TYR A 501 29.31 14.91 -26.96
CA TYR A 501 28.05 15.17 -27.65
C TYR A 501 28.00 14.47 -28.99
N MET A 502 26.90 13.86 -29.33
CA MET A 502 26.58 13.41 -30.68
C MET A 502 25.47 14.33 -31.23
N TYR A 503 25.73 14.97 -32.36
CA TYR A 503 24.75 15.81 -33.07
C TYR A 503 24.11 14.98 -34.18
N PHE A 504 22.78 15.00 -34.24
CA PHE A 504 22.02 14.49 -35.37
C PHE A 504 21.42 15.72 -36.10
N GLU A 505 22.05 16.16 -37.19
CA GLU A 505 21.46 17.04 -38.19
C GLU A 505 21.10 16.16 -39.37
N GLU A 506 19.82 16.10 -39.71
CA GLU A 506 19.23 15.28 -40.80
C GLU A 506 19.39 13.75 -40.58
N CYS A 507 18.32 13.11 -40.16
CA CYS A 507 18.20 11.67 -40.25
C CYS A 507 16.90 11.29 -40.95
N ASP A 508 17.00 10.89 -42.22
CA ASP A 508 16.03 10.00 -42.86
C ASP A 508 16.13 8.62 -42.18
N CYS A 509 15.64 8.50 -40.96
CA CYS A 509 15.57 7.23 -40.25
C CYS A 509 14.13 6.75 -40.12
N LEU A 510 13.70 5.95 -41.10
CA LEU A 510 12.66 4.95 -40.89
C LEU A 510 13.16 3.94 -39.85
N SER A 511 12.94 4.18 -38.56
CA SER A 511 13.21 3.19 -37.53
C SER A 511 11.92 2.57 -37.01
N ASN A 512 11.62 1.39 -37.51
CA ASN A 512 10.79 0.41 -36.80
C ASN A 512 11.59 -0.11 -35.60
N ILE A 513 11.40 0.45 -34.43
CA ILE A 513 12.02 -0.12 -33.21
C ILE A 513 11.15 0.21 -32.02
N LEU A 514 10.51 -0.79 -31.51
CA LEU A 514 10.56 -1.33 -30.15
C LEU A 514 9.56 -2.48 -30.05
N ARG A 515 9.93 -3.60 -30.65
CA ARG A 515 9.31 -4.88 -30.34
C ARG A 515 10.13 -5.47 -29.20
N LYS A 516 9.68 -5.34 -27.97
CA LYS A 516 10.16 -6.16 -26.88
C LYS A 516 9.17 -7.29 -26.71
N GLU A 517 9.43 -8.39 -27.38
CA GLU A 517 8.82 -9.69 -27.05
C GLU A 517 9.37 -10.08 -25.66
N THR A 518 8.54 -9.98 -24.64
CA THR A 518 8.77 -10.71 -23.39
C THR A 518 7.99 -12.01 -23.48
N SER A 519 8.64 -13.05 -24.03
CA SER A 519 8.31 -14.44 -23.69
C SER A 519 8.96 -14.70 -22.32
N PHE A 520 8.15 -14.85 -21.28
CA PHE A 520 8.23 -15.86 -20.22
C PHE A 520 7.03 -15.69 -19.30
#